data_f688c73f64d2f65656ad79b3e1a94d00
#
_entry.id   f688c73f64d2f65656ad79b3e1a94d00
#
_cell.length_a   1.000
_cell.length_b   1.000
_cell.length_c   1.000
_cell.angle_alpha   90.00
_cell.angle_beta   90.00
_cell.angle_gamma   90.00
#
_symmetry.space_group_name_H-M   'P 1'
#
loop_
_entity.id
_entity.type
_entity.pdbx_description
1 polymer ?
#
loop_
_entity_poly.entity_id
_entity_poly.type
_entity_poly.pdbx_seq_one_letter_code
_entity_poly.pdbx_strand_id
1 'polypeptide(L)'
;MHDLIIRGGRVIDPESGHDAVADVAVRQGTIAAVGRDLGPAAQIIETDGLVVAPGFIDLHAHGQSLPADRMQAFDGVTTSLELELGVWPVDRWYAEQADAGRTLNYGASTGWVFTRIGVMTSQQVEASIEGMGRAMRDPRWSAAVANATETGEIIARVRQGLRHGGLGIGFPTAYVPGAGAKEISELCSLAATEEAPTFTHIAYMSNIDPRSSIEAYVRLIGYAGATGAHMHICHFNSTSLQDVERAAELVRNAQAQGLKVTVEAYPYGVGSSVVSAAFFTDPEFPERTGGGYDTVELLQSRQRFASRDELMAANDRDPGNLILWHFLDVDVSARHRDLLDVSVLLPGGAIASDAMPWMLDGLNYKGDAWPLPDGVVSHPRSAGTFTRFLSRWVRDRKTMPLIDGLRKCTLIPAGILEASTPQMRRKGRVKPGCDADLVVFDYDDLSDLAEFSAMNRPARGMRHVLVNGQAVIADGHLRPSARPGRPVRRDTA
;
A
#
# COMPACT_ATOMS: atom_id res chain seq x y z
N MET A 1 14.94 5.29 -34.35
CA MET A 1 14.49 6.56 -33.72
C MET A 1 13.75 6.16 -32.45
N HIS A 2 14.05 6.78 -31.32
CA HIS A 2 13.34 6.59 -30.06
C HIS A 2 12.07 7.43 -30.02
N ASP A 3 11.11 7.04 -29.21
CA ASP A 3 9.90 7.84 -29.01
C ASP A 3 10.21 9.04 -28.13
N LEU A 4 11.04 8.80 -27.06
CA LEU A 4 11.43 9.81 -26.08
C LEU A 4 12.89 9.57 -25.65
N ILE A 5 13.61 10.67 -25.41
CA ILE A 5 14.86 10.69 -24.62
C ILE A 5 14.68 11.62 -23.44
N ILE A 6 14.96 11.12 -22.23
CA ILE A 6 15.16 11.91 -21.01
C ILE A 6 16.67 12.18 -20.94
N ARG A 7 17.08 13.46 -21.03
CA ARG A 7 18.46 13.84 -21.28
C ARG A 7 19.07 14.57 -20.10
N GLY A 8 20.32 14.21 -19.76
CA GLY A 8 21.19 15.02 -18.90
C GLY A 8 20.91 14.90 -17.40
N GLY A 9 19.96 14.07 -16.96
CA GLY A 9 19.61 13.89 -15.57
C GLY A 9 20.57 12.96 -14.81
N ARG A 10 20.57 13.07 -13.48
CA ARG A 10 21.21 12.08 -12.59
C ARG A 10 20.35 10.83 -12.57
N VAL A 11 20.73 9.84 -13.35
CA VAL A 11 20.04 8.56 -13.46
C VAL A 11 20.45 7.65 -12.29
N ILE A 12 19.47 7.17 -11.51
CA ILE A 12 19.69 6.25 -10.40
C ILE A 12 18.92 4.97 -10.64
N ASP A 13 19.66 3.85 -10.73
CA ASP A 13 19.08 2.49 -10.78
C ASP A 13 19.45 1.70 -9.53
N PRO A 14 18.49 1.42 -8.61
CA PRO A 14 18.77 0.72 -7.37
C PRO A 14 19.25 -0.73 -7.54
N GLU A 15 18.95 -1.38 -8.67
CA GLU A 15 19.37 -2.77 -8.90
C GLU A 15 20.85 -2.87 -9.28
N SER A 16 21.29 -2.08 -10.26
CA SER A 16 22.69 -2.10 -10.72
C SER A 16 23.63 -1.27 -9.84
N GLY A 17 23.10 -0.39 -9.00
CA GLY A 17 23.89 0.58 -8.25
C GLY A 17 24.32 1.78 -9.10
N HIS A 18 23.76 1.97 -10.31
CA HIS A 18 24.08 3.11 -11.16
C HIS A 18 23.58 4.42 -10.52
N ASP A 19 24.45 5.40 -10.43
CA ASP A 19 24.15 6.75 -9.92
C ASP A 19 25.09 7.74 -10.60
N ALA A 20 24.69 8.21 -11.80
CA ALA A 20 25.50 9.11 -12.61
C ALA A 20 24.63 9.90 -13.61
N VAL A 21 25.18 10.98 -14.16
CA VAL A 21 24.55 11.73 -15.25
C VAL A 21 24.55 10.89 -16.51
N ALA A 22 23.35 10.61 -17.04
CA ALA A 22 23.11 9.83 -18.25
C ALA A 22 21.79 10.23 -18.92
N ASP A 23 21.58 9.71 -20.14
CA ASP A 23 20.33 9.80 -20.87
C ASP A 23 19.58 8.48 -20.76
N VAL A 24 18.25 8.53 -20.82
CA VAL A 24 17.37 7.35 -20.88
C VAL A 24 16.52 7.43 -22.14
N ALA A 25 16.70 6.47 -23.05
CA ALA A 25 15.89 6.36 -24.27
C ALA A 25 14.71 5.41 -24.06
N VAL A 26 13.53 5.83 -24.50
CA VAL A 26 12.29 5.06 -24.42
C VAL A 26 11.77 4.75 -25.82
N ARG A 27 11.31 3.53 -26.03
CA ARG A 27 10.64 3.08 -27.25
C ARG A 27 9.53 2.10 -26.93
N GLN A 28 8.32 2.38 -27.41
CA GLN A 28 7.13 1.56 -27.23
C GLN A 28 6.84 1.22 -25.75
N GLY A 29 7.00 2.23 -24.89
CA GLY A 29 6.73 2.09 -23.46
C GLY A 29 7.79 1.32 -22.65
N THR A 30 8.94 1.02 -23.26
CA THR A 30 10.04 0.26 -22.66
C THR A 30 11.33 1.07 -22.73
N ILE A 31 12.18 0.96 -21.72
CA ILE A 31 13.53 1.55 -21.74
C ILE A 31 14.36 0.82 -22.79
N ALA A 32 14.79 1.54 -23.84
CA ALA A 32 15.56 1.00 -24.94
C ALA A 32 17.07 1.03 -24.67
N ALA A 33 17.55 2.10 -24.03
CA ALA A 33 18.96 2.28 -23.70
C ALA A 33 19.11 3.26 -22.52
N VAL A 34 20.22 3.14 -21.80
CA VAL A 34 20.71 4.08 -20.80
C VAL A 34 22.19 4.36 -21.11
N GLY A 35 22.57 5.64 -21.19
CA GLY A 35 23.95 6.02 -21.54
C GLY A 35 24.03 7.45 -22.06
N ARG A 36 24.99 7.72 -22.97
CA ARG A 36 25.14 9.02 -23.62
C ARG A 36 25.02 8.85 -25.13
N ASP A 37 24.68 9.94 -25.83
CA ASP A 37 24.64 9.97 -27.30
C ASP A 37 23.71 8.89 -27.89
N LEU A 38 22.51 8.75 -27.35
CA LEU A 38 21.56 7.68 -27.70
C LEU A 38 20.85 7.87 -29.06
N GLY A 39 21.28 8.86 -29.85
CA GLY A 39 20.76 9.11 -31.19
C GLY A 39 19.45 9.93 -31.19
N PRO A 40 18.70 9.94 -32.34
CA PRO A 40 17.53 10.78 -32.48
C PRO A 40 16.29 10.23 -31.79
N ALA A 41 15.46 11.13 -31.25
CA ALA A 41 14.16 10.81 -30.67
C ALA A 41 13.07 11.74 -31.24
N ALA A 42 11.82 11.32 -31.18
CA ALA A 42 10.66 12.13 -31.52
C ALA A 42 10.41 13.25 -30.49
N GLN A 43 10.70 12.99 -29.22
CA GLN A 43 10.59 13.94 -28.13
C GLN A 43 11.85 13.89 -27.25
N ILE A 44 12.22 15.03 -26.68
CA ILE A 44 13.30 15.14 -25.70
C ILE A 44 12.77 15.88 -24.47
N ILE A 45 13.09 15.37 -23.30
CA ILE A 45 12.87 16.02 -22.00
C ILE A 45 14.24 16.34 -21.43
N GLU A 46 14.58 17.62 -21.32
CA GLU A 46 15.82 18.06 -20.68
C GLU A 46 15.67 17.99 -19.15
N THR A 47 16.65 17.40 -18.49
CA THR A 47 16.57 17.07 -17.04
C THR A 47 17.83 17.44 -16.27
N ASP A 48 18.60 18.41 -16.77
CA ASP A 48 19.80 18.91 -16.10
C ASP A 48 19.50 19.31 -14.65
N GLY A 49 20.29 18.80 -13.71
CA GLY A 49 20.11 19.04 -12.27
C GLY A 49 18.98 18.23 -11.61
N LEU A 50 18.21 17.46 -12.37
CA LEU A 50 17.13 16.62 -11.83
C LEU A 50 17.56 15.17 -11.65
N VAL A 51 16.85 14.45 -10.77
CA VAL A 51 17.00 13.00 -10.58
C VAL A 51 16.04 12.27 -11.51
N VAL A 52 16.54 11.24 -12.18
CA VAL A 52 15.75 10.28 -12.96
C VAL A 52 15.84 8.93 -12.28
N ALA A 53 14.71 8.39 -11.84
CA ALA A 53 14.65 7.15 -11.08
C ALA A 53 13.49 6.25 -11.57
N PRO A 54 13.44 4.97 -11.16
CA PRO A 54 12.26 4.16 -11.40
C PRO A 54 11.04 4.77 -10.73
N GLY A 55 9.87 4.65 -11.33
CA GLY A 55 8.61 5.00 -10.72
C GLY A 55 8.33 4.16 -9.47
N PHE A 56 7.73 4.78 -8.46
CA PHE A 56 7.48 4.13 -7.17
C PHE A 56 6.35 3.11 -7.30
N ILE A 57 6.45 2.05 -6.51
CA ILE A 57 5.50 0.94 -6.45
C ILE A 57 4.87 0.94 -5.07
N ASP A 58 3.58 1.23 -5.04
CA ASP A 58 2.80 1.18 -3.82
C ASP A 58 2.10 -0.18 -3.71
N LEU A 59 2.48 -0.97 -2.72
CA LEU A 59 1.90 -2.29 -2.47
C LEU A 59 0.55 -2.21 -1.74
N HIS A 60 0.21 -1.04 -1.20
CA HIS A 60 -0.88 -0.92 -0.27
C HIS A 60 -1.67 0.37 -0.49
N ALA A 61 -2.69 0.28 -1.33
CA ALA A 61 -3.55 1.42 -1.65
C ALA A 61 -5.01 1.01 -1.77
N HIS A 62 -5.84 1.41 -0.82
CA HIS A 62 -7.29 1.19 -0.82
C HIS A 62 -8.06 2.14 -1.74
N GLY A 63 -7.44 3.22 -2.16
CA GLY A 63 -8.03 4.24 -3.04
C GLY A 63 -7.84 3.93 -4.51
N GLN A 64 -8.43 2.85 -5.04
CA GLN A 64 -8.32 2.44 -6.43
C GLN A 64 -9.28 3.23 -7.35
N SER A 65 -9.03 4.54 -7.50
CA SER A 65 -9.87 5.46 -8.27
C SER A 65 -9.05 6.48 -9.03
N LEU A 66 -9.66 7.16 -10.00
CA LEU A 66 -9.00 8.19 -10.80
C LEU A 66 -8.42 9.34 -9.94
N PRO A 67 -9.15 9.93 -8.99
CA PRO A 67 -8.57 10.95 -8.10
C PRO A 67 -7.40 10.41 -7.27
N ALA A 68 -7.47 9.16 -6.79
CA ALA A 68 -6.38 8.54 -6.07
C ALA A 68 -5.13 8.36 -6.94
N ASP A 69 -5.27 7.84 -8.17
CA ASP A 69 -4.18 7.72 -9.13
C ASP A 69 -3.47 9.06 -9.38
N ARG A 70 -4.26 10.14 -9.55
CA ARG A 70 -3.72 11.48 -9.83
C ARG A 70 -2.92 12.01 -8.64
N MET A 71 -3.45 11.85 -7.43
CA MET A 71 -2.74 12.27 -6.21
C MET A 71 -1.46 11.46 -6.01
N GLN A 72 -1.52 10.13 -6.17
CA GLN A 72 -0.36 9.26 -6.05
C GLN A 72 0.69 9.52 -7.16
N ALA A 73 0.27 9.93 -8.37
CA ALA A 73 1.22 10.32 -9.41
C ALA A 73 2.11 11.49 -8.97
N PHE A 74 1.57 12.50 -8.27
CA PHE A 74 2.37 13.59 -7.70
C PHE A 74 3.29 13.12 -6.57
N ASP A 75 3.00 12.00 -5.92
CA ASP A 75 3.90 11.35 -4.95
C ASP A 75 4.94 10.41 -5.61
N GLY A 76 4.95 10.36 -6.96
CA GLY A 76 5.91 9.56 -7.74
C GLY A 76 5.49 8.11 -7.99
N VAL A 77 4.30 7.72 -7.58
CA VAL A 77 3.79 6.36 -7.82
C VAL A 77 3.46 6.17 -9.30
N THR A 78 3.88 5.05 -9.85
CA THR A 78 3.57 4.61 -11.22
C THR A 78 2.83 3.28 -11.24
N THR A 79 2.84 2.55 -10.11
CA THR A 79 2.14 1.28 -9.91
C THR A 79 1.48 1.29 -8.54
N SER A 80 0.15 1.23 -8.49
CA SER A 80 -0.67 1.27 -7.28
C SER A 80 -1.45 -0.03 -7.13
N LEU A 81 -1.25 -0.74 -6.02
CA LEU A 81 -1.76 -2.09 -5.80
C LEU A 81 -2.63 -2.16 -4.54
N GLU A 82 -3.75 -2.89 -4.65
CA GLU A 82 -4.65 -3.20 -3.54
C GLU A 82 -4.36 -4.61 -3.02
N LEU A 83 -3.43 -4.76 -2.09
CA LEU A 83 -2.95 -6.09 -1.73
C LEU A 83 -3.44 -6.58 -0.36
N GLU A 84 -3.57 -5.72 0.65
CA GLU A 84 -3.98 -6.14 1.99
C GLU A 84 -5.44 -6.58 2.05
N LEU A 85 -6.34 -5.74 1.59
CA LEU A 85 -7.77 -6.05 1.57
C LEU A 85 -8.11 -6.96 0.40
N GLY A 86 -7.48 -6.68 -0.73
CA GLY A 86 -7.72 -7.36 -1.99
C GLY A 86 -9.13 -7.12 -2.55
N VAL A 87 -9.49 -7.89 -3.57
CA VAL A 87 -10.78 -7.76 -4.26
C VAL A 87 -11.43 -9.10 -4.53
N TRP A 88 -12.77 -9.10 -4.73
CA TRP A 88 -13.53 -10.27 -5.14
C TRP A 88 -14.85 -9.85 -5.83
N PRO A 89 -15.20 -10.42 -7.03
CA PRO A 89 -14.41 -11.32 -7.89
C PRO A 89 -13.25 -10.60 -8.61
N VAL A 90 -12.10 -11.26 -8.72
CA VAL A 90 -10.85 -10.66 -9.24
C VAL A 90 -10.94 -10.32 -10.73
N ASP A 91 -11.46 -11.23 -11.55
CA ASP A 91 -11.62 -11.06 -13.00
C ASP A 91 -12.52 -9.86 -13.33
N ARG A 92 -13.64 -9.75 -12.62
CA ARG A 92 -14.58 -8.64 -12.77
C ARG A 92 -13.92 -7.31 -12.41
N TRP A 93 -13.19 -7.25 -11.31
CA TRP A 93 -12.48 -6.05 -10.90
C TRP A 93 -11.47 -5.59 -11.97
N TYR A 94 -10.63 -6.51 -12.51
CA TYR A 94 -9.71 -6.15 -13.59
C TYR A 94 -10.44 -5.66 -14.85
N ALA A 95 -11.57 -6.25 -15.21
CA ALA A 95 -12.37 -5.80 -16.34
C ALA A 95 -12.94 -4.39 -16.12
N GLU A 96 -13.46 -4.10 -14.93
CA GLU A 96 -13.97 -2.78 -14.54
C GLU A 96 -12.86 -1.72 -14.56
N GLN A 97 -11.66 -2.04 -14.06
CA GLN A 97 -10.52 -1.11 -14.08
C GLN A 97 -10.04 -0.83 -15.52
N ALA A 98 -10.02 -1.85 -16.37
CA ALA A 98 -9.62 -1.70 -17.76
C ALA A 98 -10.60 -0.85 -18.56
N ASP A 99 -11.91 -1.01 -18.32
CA ASP A 99 -12.98 -0.23 -18.97
C ASP A 99 -12.96 1.23 -18.51
N ALA A 100 -12.76 1.48 -17.23
CA ALA A 100 -12.64 2.83 -16.69
C ALA A 100 -11.37 3.57 -17.17
N GLY A 101 -10.29 2.84 -17.46
CA GLY A 101 -8.97 3.38 -17.76
C GLY A 101 -8.30 3.99 -16.55
N ARG A 102 -7.04 3.63 -16.33
CA ARG A 102 -6.27 4.04 -15.15
C ARG A 102 -5.08 4.90 -15.52
N THR A 103 -4.77 5.88 -14.68
CA THR A 103 -3.58 6.73 -14.83
C THR A 103 -2.31 5.96 -14.48
N LEU A 104 -2.35 5.15 -13.42
CA LEU A 104 -1.26 4.32 -12.94
C LEU A 104 -1.46 2.85 -13.33
N ASN A 105 -0.37 2.07 -13.35
CA ASN A 105 -0.48 0.62 -13.37
C ASN A 105 -1.20 0.16 -12.11
N TYR A 106 -2.02 -0.86 -12.23
CA TYR A 106 -2.93 -1.31 -11.17
C TYR A 106 -2.96 -2.81 -11.03
N GLY A 107 -3.24 -3.30 -9.84
CA GLY A 107 -3.41 -4.71 -9.55
C GLY A 107 -3.97 -4.93 -8.16
N ALA A 108 -4.47 -6.14 -7.92
CA ALA A 108 -5.04 -6.48 -6.63
C ALA A 108 -4.75 -7.93 -6.24
N SER A 109 -4.70 -8.19 -4.93
CA SER A 109 -4.72 -9.54 -4.37
C SER A 109 -6.15 -10.10 -4.39
N THR A 110 -6.30 -11.40 -4.12
CA THR A 110 -7.59 -11.99 -3.83
C THR A 110 -7.99 -11.66 -2.40
N GLY A 111 -9.10 -10.95 -2.22
CA GLY A 111 -9.62 -10.57 -0.91
C GLY A 111 -10.30 -11.73 -0.20
N TRP A 112 -9.58 -12.42 0.68
CA TRP A 112 -10.12 -13.49 1.52
C TRP A 112 -11.36 -13.05 2.30
N VAL A 113 -11.33 -11.84 2.86
CA VAL A 113 -12.45 -11.31 3.64
C VAL A 113 -13.75 -11.25 2.84
N PHE A 114 -13.69 -10.85 1.57
CA PHE A 114 -14.88 -10.78 0.71
C PHE A 114 -15.40 -12.15 0.32
N THR A 115 -14.51 -13.14 0.12
CA THR A 115 -14.93 -14.52 -0.09
C THR A 115 -15.64 -15.08 1.15
N ARG A 116 -15.11 -14.75 2.35
CA ARG A 116 -15.67 -15.15 3.64
C ARG A 116 -17.05 -14.51 3.89
N ILE A 117 -17.20 -13.20 3.64
CA ILE A 117 -18.49 -12.52 3.71
C ILE A 117 -19.52 -13.25 2.81
N GLY A 118 -19.17 -13.47 1.55
CA GLY A 118 -20.07 -14.10 0.59
C GLY A 118 -20.48 -15.54 0.96
N VAL A 119 -19.56 -16.34 1.53
CA VAL A 119 -19.85 -17.72 1.94
C VAL A 119 -20.69 -17.76 3.21
N MET A 120 -20.32 -17.02 4.24
CA MET A 120 -20.94 -17.13 5.56
C MET A 120 -22.25 -16.34 5.69
N THR A 121 -22.47 -15.32 4.84
CA THR A 121 -23.67 -14.46 4.94
C THR A 121 -24.54 -14.46 3.68
N SER A 122 -24.02 -15.02 2.58
CA SER A 122 -24.64 -14.93 1.24
C SER A 122 -24.80 -13.49 0.71
N GLN A 123 -24.11 -12.51 1.35
CA GLN A 123 -24.12 -11.12 0.90
C GLN A 123 -23.06 -10.89 -0.18
N GLN A 124 -23.38 -10.01 -1.13
CA GLN A 124 -22.40 -9.42 -2.03
C GLN A 124 -22.16 -7.99 -1.57
N VAL A 125 -20.89 -7.67 -1.26
CA VAL A 125 -20.48 -6.34 -0.83
C VAL A 125 -19.48 -5.77 -1.82
N GLU A 126 -19.40 -4.44 -1.91
CA GLU A 126 -18.35 -3.79 -2.67
C GLU A 126 -16.99 -4.16 -2.06
N ALA A 127 -16.04 -4.53 -2.90
CA ALA A 127 -14.67 -4.84 -2.46
C ALA A 127 -13.93 -3.52 -2.17
N SER A 128 -14.28 -2.92 -1.04
CA SER A 128 -13.71 -1.68 -0.52
C SER A 128 -13.66 -1.74 1.01
N ILE A 129 -12.87 -0.87 1.62
CA ILE A 129 -12.74 -0.81 3.08
C ILE A 129 -14.05 -0.40 3.74
N GLU A 130 -14.82 0.53 3.13
CA GLU A 130 -16.13 0.95 3.61
C GLU A 130 -17.17 -0.17 3.45
N GLY A 131 -17.09 -0.90 2.33
CA GLY A 131 -17.95 -2.08 2.07
C GLY A 131 -17.75 -3.17 3.10
N MET A 132 -16.49 -3.49 3.41
CA MET A 132 -16.14 -4.39 4.50
C MET A 132 -16.65 -3.88 5.85
N GLY A 133 -16.45 -2.59 6.15
CA GLY A 133 -16.93 -1.97 7.38
C GLY A 133 -18.44 -2.09 7.54
N ARG A 134 -19.23 -1.79 6.49
CA ARG A 134 -20.69 -1.93 6.51
C ARG A 134 -21.14 -3.37 6.68
N ALA A 135 -20.37 -4.34 6.18
CA ALA A 135 -20.65 -5.76 6.37
C ALA A 135 -20.50 -6.21 7.84
N MET A 136 -19.84 -5.44 8.71
CA MET A 136 -19.74 -5.72 10.15
C MET A 136 -21.08 -5.73 10.88
N ARG A 137 -22.15 -5.20 10.27
CA ARG A 137 -23.51 -5.33 10.80
C ARG A 137 -23.99 -6.78 10.92
N ASP A 138 -23.42 -7.68 10.13
CA ASP A 138 -23.64 -9.12 10.26
C ASP A 138 -22.36 -9.80 10.77
N PRO A 139 -22.23 -10.03 12.07
CA PRO A 139 -21.00 -10.53 12.66
C PRO A 139 -20.69 -12.01 12.33
N ARG A 140 -21.57 -12.71 11.61
CA ARG A 140 -21.34 -14.12 11.27
C ARG A 140 -20.01 -14.33 10.55
N TRP A 141 -19.68 -13.46 9.59
CA TRP A 141 -18.45 -13.60 8.83
C TRP A 141 -17.19 -13.18 9.63
N SER A 142 -17.30 -12.21 10.55
CA SER A 142 -16.14 -11.69 11.29
C SER A 142 -15.91 -12.39 12.62
N ALA A 143 -16.99 -12.75 13.36
CA ALA A 143 -16.90 -13.26 14.71
C ALA A 143 -17.11 -14.79 14.83
N ALA A 144 -17.82 -15.44 13.88
CA ALA A 144 -18.03 -16.87 13.94
C ALA A 144 -16.90 -17.66 13.29
N VAL A 145 -16.67 -18.88 13.77
CA VAL A 145 -15.74 -19.83 13.14
C VAL A 145 -16.43 -20.47 11.94
N ALA A 146 -15.79 -20.43 10.77
CA ALA A 146 -16.27 -21.17 9.60
C ALA A 146 -16.20 -22.69 9.86
N ASN A 147 -17.28 -23.40 9.51
CA ASN A 147 -17.27 -24.85 9.55
C ASN A 147 -16.46 -25.44 8.37
N ALA A 148 -16.27 -26.76 8.33
CA ALA A 148 -15.44 -27.40 7.31
C ALA A 148 -15.94 -27.17 5.86
N THR A 149 -17.24 -27.12 5.64
CA THR A 149 -17.83 -26.84 4.30
C THR A 149 -17.60 -25.39 3.89
N GLU A 150 -17.85 -24.44 4.80
CA GLU A 150 -17.61 -23.02 4.58
C GLU A 150 -16.12 -22.75 4.33
N THR A 151 -15.22 -23.33 5.13
CA THR A 151 -13.77 -23.23 4.93
C THR A 151 -13.36 -23.75 3.56
N GLY A 152 -13.86 -24.91 3.16
CA GLY A 152 -13.59 -25.48 1.83
C GLY A 152 -14.06 -24.57 0.68
N GLU A 153 -15.22 -23.94 0.82
CA GLU A 153 -15.74 -23.01 -0.19
C GLU A 153 -14.95 -21.69 -0.22
N ILE A 154 -14.57 -21.15 0.94
CA ILE A 154 -13.70 -19.96 1.03
C ILE A 154 -12.38 -20.22 0.30
N ILE A 155 -11.72 -21.35 0.58
CA ILE A 155 -10.44 -21.73 -0.05
C ILE A 155 -10.62 -21.90 -1.56
N ALA A 156 -11.71 -22.52 -2.01
CA ALA A 156 -11.99 -22.69 -3.44
C ALA A 156 -12.15 -21.35 -4.17
N ARG A 157 -12.85 -20.39 -3.56
CA ARG A 157 -13.00 -19.03 -4.11
C ARG A 157 -11.67 -18.28 -4.12
N VAL A 158 -10.88 -18.33 -3.04
CA VAL A 158 -9.55 -17.71 -2.99
C VAL A 158 -8.66 -18.29 -4.10
N ARG A 159 -8.62 -19.62 -4.28
CA ARG A 159 -7.89 -20.26 -5.37
C ARG A 159 -8.38 -19.78 -6.74
N GLN A 160 -9.67 -19.65 -6.94
CA GLN A 160 -10.23 -19.11 -8.18
C GLN A 160 -9.72 -17.68 -8.43
N GLY A 161 -9.71 -16.81 -7.42
CA GLY A 161 -9.21 -15.44 -7.56
C GLY A 161 -7.72 -15.39 -7.93
N LEU A 162 -6.87 -16.27 -7.36
CA LEU A 162 -5.47 -16.40 -7.76
C LEU A 162 -5.33 -16.78 -9.23
N ARG A 163 -6.15 -17.73 -9.73
CA ARG A 163 -6.19 -18.15 -11.15
C ARG A 163 -6.70 -17.06 -12.09
N HIS A 164 -7.52 -16.15 -11.60
CA HIS A 164 -8.00 -14.98 -12.33
C HIS A 164 -7.01 -13.81 -12.32
N GLY A 165 -5.79 -14.03 -11.80
CA GLY A 165 -4.70 -13.05 -11.84
C GLY A 165 -4.48 -12.27 -10.56
N GLY A 166 -5.11 -12.67 -9.44
CA GLY A 166 -4.87 -12.08 -8.12
C GLY A 166 -3.41 -12.21 -7.69
N LEU A 167 -2.80 -11.10 -7.26
CA LEU A 167 -1.36 -10.98 -7.00
C LEU A 167 -0.88 -11.74 -5.75
N GLY A 168 -1.80 -12.21 -4.96
CA GLY A 168 -1.60 -12.94 -3.72
C GLY A 168 -2.90 -13.04 -2.96
N ILE A 169 -2.84 -13.26 -1.65
CA ILE A 169 -4.00 -13.34 -0.76
C ILE A 169 -3.96 -12.19 0.23
N GLY A 170 -5.00 -11.36 0.23
CA GLY A 170 -5.18 -10.30 1.22
C GLY A 170 -5.74 -10.87 2.53
N PHE A 171 -5.06 -10.61 3.64
CA PHE A 171 -5.38 -11.13 4.97
C PHE A 171 -5.58 -10.03 6.02
N PRO A 172 -6.70 -9.30 6.03
CA PRO A 172 -7.00 -8.33 7.08
C PRO A 172 -7.47 -9.04 8.37
N THR A 173 -6.57 -9.80 9.02
CA THR A 173 -6.93 -10.74 10.10
C THR A 173 -7.40 -10.08 11.38
N ALA A 174 -6.98 -8.83 11.68
CA ALA A 174 -7.49 -8.09 12.84
C ALA A 174 -8.99 -7.79 12.77
N TYR A 175 -9.55 -7.74 11.56
CA TYR A 175 -10.98 -7.49 11.33
C TYR A 175 -11.83 -8.76 11.45
N VAL A 176 -11.20 -9.94 11.54
CA VAL A 176 -11.88 -11.24 11.54
C VAL A 176 -11.48 -12.08 12.75
N PRO A 177 -11.83 -11.64 13.99
CA PRO A 177 -11.45 -12.34 15.21
C PRO A 177 -11.97 -13.78 15.28
N GLY A 178 -13.01 -14.14 14.53
CA GLY A 178 -13.54 -15.49 14.42
C GLY A 178 -12.74 -16.43 13.50
N ALA A 179 -11.77 -15.93 12.73
CA ALA A 179 -10.95 -16.77 11.86
C ALA A 179 -9.97 -17.62 12.69
N GLY A 180 -10.18 -18.93 12.67
CA GLY A 180 -9.34 -19.87 13.41
C GLY A 180 -8.02 -20.19 12.71
N ALA A 181 -7.04 -20.71 13.50
CA ALA A 181 -5.75 -21.10 12.98
C ALA A 181 -5.84 -22.16 11.87
N LYS A 182 -6.86 -23.03 11.86
CA LYS A 182 -7.06 -24.05 10.82
C LYS A 182 -7.33 -23.40 9.47
N GLU A 183 -8.29 -22.46 9.39
CA GLU A 183 -8.62 -21.75 8.17
C GLU A 183 -7.41 -20.97 7.63
N ILE A 184 -6.74 -20.19 8.48
CA ILE A 184 -5.57 -19.40 8.08
C ILE A 184 -4.41 -20.31 7.63
N SER A 185 -4.15 -21.42 8.34
CA SER A 185 -3.10 -22.38 7.95
C SER A 185 -3.35 -23.02 6.59
N GLU A 186 -4.60 -23.40 6.28
CA GLU A 186 -4.96 -23.95 4.97
C GLU A 186 -4.81 -22.93 3.84
N LEU A 187 -5.17 -21.66 4.09
CA LEU A 187 -4.96 -20.57 3.13
C LEU A 187 -3.47 -20.24 2.94
N CYS A 188 -2.65 -20.31 3.99
CA CYS A 188 -1.20 -20.19 3.88
C CYS A 188 -0.61 -21.35 3.07
N SER A 189 -1.11 -22.58 3.27
CA SER A 189 -0.71 -23.75 2.47
C SER A 189 -1.11 -23.61 1.00
N LEU A 190 -2.29 -23.04 0.72
CA LEU A 190 -2.70 -22.66 -0.64
C LEU A 190 -1.73 -21.63 -1.23
N ALA A 191 -1.43 -20.56 -0.50
CA ALA A 191 -0.50 -19.52 -0.94
C ALA A 191 0.87 -20.08 -1.28
N ALA A 192 1.40 -20.98 -0.45
CA ALA A 192 2.68 -21.67 -0.70
C ALA A 192 2.63 -22.55 -1.97
N THR A 193 1.54 -23.32 -2.15
CA THR A 193 1.34 -24.19 -3.32
C THR A 193 1.25 -23.41 -4.62
N GLU A 194 0.57 -22.27 -4.58
CA GLU A 194 0.39 -21.37 -5.73
C GLU A 194 1.59 -20.40 -5.90
N GLU A 195 2.64 -20.49 -5.08
CA GLU A 195 3.78 -19.56 -5.04
C GLU A 195 3.36 -18.08 -4.94
N ALA A 196 2.25 -17.83 -4.25
CA ALA A 196 1.67 -16.51 -4.07
C ALA A 196 2.01 -15.93 -2.68
N PRO A 197 2.36 -14.64 -2.54
CA PRO A 197 2.52 -14.02 -1.23
C PRO A 197 1.17 -13.82 -0.55
N THR A 198 1.19 -13.69 0.78
CA THR A 198 0.07 -13.15 1.56
C THR A 198 0.38 -11.71 1.96
N PHE A 199 -0.63 -10.87 2.06
CA PHE A 199 -0.51 -9.48 2.53
C PHE A 199 -1.35 -9.34 3.79
N THR A 200 -0.68 -9.19 4.93
CA THR A 200 -1.32 -9.48 6.21
C THR A 200 -1.34 -8.26 7.12
N HIS A 201 -2.55 -7.77 7.42
CA HIS A 201 -2.83 -7.04 8.65
C HIS A 201 -2.86 -8.07 9.79
N ILE A 202 -1.94 -8.00 10.73
CA ILE A 202 -1.78 -9.01 11.78
C ILE A 202 -3.00 -9.08 12.71
N ALA A 203 -3.17 -10.22 13.39
CA ALA A 203 -4.41 -10.53 14.09
C ALA A 203 -4.73 -9.66 15.32
N TYR A 204 -3.72 -9.14 15.98
CA TYR A 204 -3.88 -8.38 17.22
C TYR A 204 -3.08 -7.09 17.17
N MET A 205 -3.71 -6.00 17.58
CA MET A 205 -3.10 -4.67 17.71
C MET A 205 -3.14 -4.27 19.19
N SER A 206 -2.21 -4.79 19.97
CA SER A 206 -2.20 -4.64 21.42
C SER A 206 -0.79 -4.72 21.97
N ASN A 207 -0.49 -3.89 22.96
CA ASN A 207 0.76 -3.92 23.72
C ASN A 207 0.72 -4.93 24.89
N ILE A 208 -0.42 -5.61 25.11
CA ILE A 208 -0.67 -6.42 26.31
C ILE A 208 -0.99 -7.88 25.93
N ASP A 209 -0.26 -8.83 26.52
CA ASP A 209 -0.57 -10.26 26.46
C ASP A 209 -1.77 -10.64 27.38
N PRO A 210 -2.52 -11.69 27.04
CA PRO A 210 -2.51 -12.39 25.75
C PRO A 210 -3.15 -11.56 24.63
N ARG A 211 -2.96 -12.00 23.41
CA ARG A 211 -3.43 -11.32 22.19
C ARG A 211 -2.70 -9.99 21.95
N SER A 212 -1.40 -9.97 22.22
CA SER A 212 -0.53 -8.84 21.87
C SER A 212 -0.13 -8.85 20.39
N SER A 213 0.38 -7.72 19.90
CA SER A 213 1.02 -7.63 18.59
C SER A 213 2.15 -8.65 18.46
N ILE A 214 2.94 -8.85 19.52
CA ILE A 214 4.01 -9.86 19.54
C ILE A 214 3.47 -11.28 19.32
N GLU A 215 2.37 -11.67 19.99
CA GLU A 215 1.73 -12.96 19.73
C GLU A 215 1.28 -13.09 18.27
N ALA A 216 0.75 -12.03 17.67
CA ALA A 216 0.34 -12.05 16.28
C ALA A 216 1.53 -12.24 15.33
N TYR A 217 2.68 -11.60 15.59
CA TYR A 217 3.92 -11.82 14.83
C TYR A 217 4.43 -13.25 14.97
N VAL A 218 4.44 -13.81 16.17
CA VAL A 218 4.84 -15.22 16.42
C VAL A 218 3.93 -16.17 15.64
N ARG A 219 2.61 -15.95 15.63
CA ARG A 219 1.66 -16.76 14.84
C ARG A 219 1.94 -16.66 13.34
N LEU A 220 2.16 -15.45 12.80
CA LEU A 220 2.45 -15.22 11.37
C LEU A 220 3.76 -15.92 10.96
N ILE A 221 4.83 -15.75 11.75
CA ILE A 221 6.12 -16.42 11.54
C ILE A 221 5.95 -17.94 11.62
N GLY A 222 5.12 -18.42 12.56
CA GLY A 222 4.76 -19.83 12.68
C GLY A 222 4.07 -20.37 11.41
N TYR A 223 3.16 -19.63 10.80
CA TYR A 223 2.56 -20.01 9.52
C TYR A 223 3.60 -20.06 8.40
N ALA A 224 4.48 -19.06 8.30
CA ALA A 224 5.56 -19.07 7.32
C ALA A 224 6.44 -20.32 7.44
N GLY A 225 6.84 -20.66 8.68
CA GLY A 225 7.66 -21.84 8.96
C GLY A 225 6.94 -23.17 8.72
N ALA A 226 5.66 -23.26 9.08
CA ALA A 226 4.89 -24.50 8.97
C ALA A 226 4.42 -24.80 7.53
N THR A 227 4.18 -23.79 6.71
CA THR A 227 3.59 -23.95 5.37
C THR A 227 4.53 -23.61 4.23
N GLY A 228 5.62 -22.88 4.48
CA GLY A 228 6.50 -22.32 3.45
C GLY A 228 5.94 -21.09 2.73
N ALA A 229 4.81 -20.54 3.19
CA ALA A 229 4.20 -19.36 2.61
C ALA A 229 5.09 -18.12 2.74
N HIS A 230 5.05 -17.26 1.72
CA HIS A 230 5.63 -15.92 1.80
C HIS A 230 4.64 -15.01 2.52
N MET A 231 4.96 -14.65 3.76
CA MET A 231 4.13 -13.78 4.61
C MET A 231 4.64 -12.35 4.53
N HIS A 232 3.88 -11.46 3.88
CA HIS A 232 4.15 -10.03 3.86
C HIS A 232 3.32 -9.36 4.97
N ILE A 233 3.98 -8.56 5.80
CA ILE A 233 3.37 -7.83 6.91
C ILE A 233 3.10 -6.41 6.46
N CYS A 234 1.83 -6.03 6.43
CA CYS A 234 1.37 -4.69 6.08
C CYS A 234 1.61 -3.70 7.23
N HIS A 235 1.88 -2.43 6.90
CA HIS A 235 2.00 -1.28 7.80
C HIS A 235 2.59 -1.63 9.18
N PHE A 236 3.81 -2.15 9.16
CA PHE A 236 4.55 -2.64 10.32
C PHE A 236 4.56 -1.69 11.53
N ASN A 237 4.50 -0.36 11.30
CA ASN A 237 4.43 0.66 12.33
C ASN A 237 3.13 0.61 13.15
N SER A 238 1.95 0.65 12.50
CA SER A 238 0.67 0.72 13.21
C SER A 238 0.27 -0.61 13.85
N THR A 239 0.68 -1.73 13.29
CA THR A 239 0.38 -3.05 13.85
C THR A 239 1.29 -3.44 15.02
N SER A 240 2.51 -2.89 15.06
CA SER A 240 3.44 -3.15 16.17
C SER A 240 3.22 -2.24 17.37
N LEU A 241 2.59 -1.08 17.20
CA LEU A 241 2.40 -0.08 18.23
C LEU A 241 3.72 0.26 18.96
N GLN A 242 3.77 0.06 20.30
CA GLN A 242 4.97 0.31 21.10
C GLN A 242 5.96 -0.87 21.09
N ASP A 243 5.58 -2.03 20.58
CA ASP A 243 6.41 -3.24 20.50
C ASP A 243 7.24 -3.34 19.21
N VAL A 244 7.33 -2.27 18.41
CA VAL A 244 7.97 -2.29 17.09
C VAL A 244 9.43 -2.79 17.11
N GLU A 245 10.20 -2.48 18.15
CA GLU A 245 11.59 -2.94 18.28
C GLU A 245 11.66 -4.47 18.44
N ARG A 246 10.78 -5.03 19.28
CA ARG A 246 10.68 -6.47 19.50
C ARG A 246 10.14 -7.18 18.27
N ALA A 247 9.14 -6.62 17.61
CA ALA A 247 8.62 -7.13 16.36
C ALA A 247 9.69 -7.15 15.25
N ALA A 248 10.50 -6.08 15.15
CA ALA A 248 11.62 -6.01 14.22
C ALA A 248 12.69 -7.08 14.48
N GLU A 249 12.97 -7.38 15.74
CA GLU A 249 13.88 -8.47 16.12
C GLU A 249 13.32 -9.83 15.67
N LEU A 250 12.03 -10.11 15.91
CA LEU A 250 11.38 -11.36 15.48
C LEU A 250 11.42 -11.52 13.95
N VAL A 251 11.13 -10.46 13.21
CA VAL A 251 11.17 -10.48 11.73
C VAL A 251 12.60 -10.77 11.25
N ARG A 252 13.61 -10.07 11.77
CA ARG A 252 15.01 -10.30 11.38
C ARG A 252 15.46 -11.74 11.70
N ASN A 253 15.07 -12.24 12.86
CA ASN A 253 15.40 -13.63 13.26
C ASN A 253 14.73 -14.66 12.31
N ALA A 254 13.47 -14.45 11.94
CA ALA A 254 12.77 -15.29 10.97
C ALA A 254 13.47 -15.27 9.60
N GLN A 255 13.84 -14.10 9.12
CA GLN A 255 14.58 -13.92 7.86
C GLN A 255 15.96 -14.59 7.91
N ALA A 256 16.69 -14.46 9.01
CA ALA A 256 17.98 -15.12 9.21
C ALA A 256 17.89 -16.67 9.20
N GLN A 257 16.71 -17.21 9.56
CA GLN A 257 16.41 -18.63 9.44
C GLN A 257 15.92 -19.05 8.05
N GLY A 258 15.88 -18.13 7.08
CA GLY A 258 15.47 -18.39 5.71
C GLY A 258 13.95 -18.39 5.50
N LEU A 259 13.16 -17.98 6.47
CA LEU A 259 11.72 -17.83 6.29
C LEU A 259 11.39 -16.63 5.40
N LYS A 260 10.43 -16.81 4.51
CA LYS A 260 9.96 -15.76 3.59
C LYS A 260 9.01 -14.81 4.34
N VAL A 261 9.56 -13.89 5.12
CA VAL A 261 8.82 -12.84 5.82
C VAL A 261 9.33 -11.49 5.35
N THR A 262 8.44 -10.65 4.84
CA THR A 262 8.75 -9.28 4.37
C THR A 262 7.81 -8.29 5.04
N VAL A 263 8.16 -7.01 5.03
CA VAL A 263 7.38 -5.96 5.70
C VAL A 263 7.32 -4.69 4.87
N GLU A 264 6.31 -3.87 5.14
CA GLU A 264 6.20 -2.50 4.68
C GLU A 264 5.82 -1.56 5.83
N ALA A 265 6.08 -0.27 5.67
CA ALA A 265 5.69 0.76 6.61
C ALA A 265 5.42 2.08 5.89
N TYR A 266 4.60 2.95 6.50
CA TYR A 266 4.40 4.32 6.06
C TYR A 266 4.96 5.33 7.07
N PRO A 267 5.42 6.53 6.63
CA PRO A 267 6.12 7.48 7.48
C PRO A 267 5.19 8.42 8.26
N TYR A 268 4.18 7.85 8.96
CA TYR A 268 3.22 8.58 9.78
C TYR A 268 2.92 7.85 11.09
N GLY A 269 2.70 8.60 12.17
CA GLY A 269 2.23 8.09 13.46
C GLY A 269 0.71 8.00 13.60
N VAL A 270 0.00 8.27 12.50
CA VAL A 270 -1.46 8.22 12.42
C VAL A 270 -1.86 7.18 11.38
N GLY A 271 -2.79 6.31 11.72
CA GLY A 271 -3.40 5.33 10.83
C GLY A 271 -4.80 5.77 10.40
N SER A 272 -5.42 4.99 9.53
CA SER A 272 -6.82 5.15 9.16
C SER A 272 -7.45 3.78 8.95
N SER A 273 -8.71 3.65 9.31
CA SER A 273 -9.49 2.42 9.21
C SER A 273 -10.98 2.74 9.21
N VAL A 274 -11.84 1.73 9.37
CA VAL A 274 -13.28 1.89 9.62
C VAL A 274 -13.57 1.90 11.12
N VAL A 275 -14.56 2.68 11.54
CA VAL A 275 -14.98 2.81 12.95
C VAL A 275 -15.44 1.47 13.54
N SER A 276 -15.91 0.54 12.70
CA SER A 276 -16.39 -0.79 13.10
C SER A 276 -15.30 -1.84 13.33
N ALA A 277 -14.02 -1.50 13.11
CA ALA A 277 -12.96 -2.47 13.31
C ALA A 277 -12.98 -3.05 14.73
N ALA A 278 -12.84 -4.38 14.83
CA ALA A 278 -13.04 -5.12 16.08
C ALA A 278 -12.16 -4.62 17.24
N PHE A 279 -10.94 -4.18 16.93
CA PHE A 279 -10.01 -3.65 17.92
C PHE A 279 -10.42 -2.27 18.49
N PHE A 280 -11.14 -1.42 17.72
CA PHE A 280 -11.69 -0.15 18.25
C PHE A 280 -12.94 -0.36 19.09
N THR A 281 -13.75 -1.34 18.74
CA THR A 281 -15.00 -1.65 19.48
C THR A 281 -14.75 -2.50 20.72
N ASP A 282 -13.54 -3.06 20.91
CA ASP A 282 -13.14 -3.80 22.11
C ASP A 282 -13.20 -2.87 23.35
N PRO A 283 -13.89 -3.27 24.43
CA PRO A 283 -13.91 -2.49 25.68
C PRO A 283 -12.52 -2.24 26.27
N GLU A 284 -11.57 -3.11 26.02
CA GLU A 284 -10.19 -3.03 26.52
C GLU A 284 -9.28 -2.19 25.60
N PHE A 285 -9.83 -1.52 24.56
CA PHE A 285 -9.04 -0.74 23.58
C PHE A 285 -8.04 0.22 24.23
N PRO A 286 -8.40 1.04 25.25
CA PRO A 286 -7.46 1.97 25.88
C PRO A 286 -6.28 1.27 26.55
N GLU A 287 -6.54 0.20 27.32
CA GLU A 287 -5.50 -0.56 28.01
C GLU A 287 -4.60 -1.28 26.99
N ARG A 288 -5.20 -1.85 25.95
CA ARG A 288 -4.46 -2.66 24.96
C ARG A 288 -3.56 -1.82 24.08
N THR A 289 -4.00 -0.65 23.70
CA THR A 289 -3.24 0.22 22.76
C THR A 289 -2.38 1.26 23.48
N GLY A 290 -2.68 1.56 24.74
CA GLY A 290 -2.02 2.61 25.52
C GLY A 290 -2.50 4.02 25.17
N GLY A 291 -3.62 4.16 24.42
CA GLY A 291 -4.26 5.44 24.07
C GLY A 291 -5.75 5.39 24.25
N GLY A 292 -6.36 6.48 24.77
CA GLY A 292 -7.79 6.60 24.96
C GLY A 292 -8.58 6.73 23.63
N TYR A 293 -9.91 6.76 23.74
CA TYR A 293 -10.80 6.98 22.57
C TYR A 293 -10.57 8.35 21.91
N ASP A 294 -10.03 9.33 22.63
CA ASP A 294 -9.61 10.63 22.11
C ASP A 294 -8.45 10.57 21.12
N THR A 295 -7.76 9.44 21.00
CA THR A 295 -6.80 9.18 19.93
C THR A 295 -7.46 8.83 18.59
N VAL A 296 -8.77 8.57 18.58
CA VAL A 296 -9.55 8.23 17.38
C VAL A 296 -10.49 9.37 17.02
N GLU A 297 -10.50 9.74 15.73
CA GLU A 297 -11.40 10.78 15.21
C GLU A 297 -12.05 10.35 13.89
N LEU A 298 -13.27 10.83 13.63
CA LEU A 298 -13.92 10.64 12.33
C LEU A 298 -13.18 11.44 11.24
N LEU A 299 -12.86 10.80 10.12
CA LEU A 299 -12.12 11.43 9.02
C LEU A 299 -12.82 12.70 8.49
N GLN A 300 -14.11 12.61 8.20
CA GLN A 300 -14.86 13.70 7.55
C GLN A 300 -15.12 14.89 8.47
N SER A 301 -15.61 14.62 9.70
CA SER A 301 -16.00 15.67 10.64
C SER A 301 -14.87 16.15 11.55
N ARG A 302 -13.77 15.39 11.64
CA ARG A 302 -12.64 15.62 12.55
C ARG A 302 -13.07 15.60 14.03
N GLN A 303 -14.22 14.98 14.32
CA GLN A 303 -14.69 14.78 15.67
C GLN A 303 -13.89 13.64 16.33
N ARG A 304 -13.20 13.96 17.44
CA ARG A 304 -12.58 12.96 18.33
C ARG A 304 -13.63 12.39 19.28
N PHE A 305 -13.44 11.15 19.65
CA PHE A 305 -14.34 10.46 20.58
C PHE A 305 -13.90 10.69 22.02
N ALA A 306 -14.80 11.16 22.88
CA ALA A 306 -14.51 11.30 24.31
C ALA A 306 -14.69 9.98 25.09
N SER A 307 -15.40 9.01 24.51
CA SER A 307 -15.72 7.74 25.18
C SER A 307 -16.01 6.63 24.17
N ARG A 308 -16.06 5.39 24.69
CA ARG A 308 -16.52 4.22 23.93
C ARG A 308 -17.95 4.41 23.42
N ASP A 309 -18.84 4.98 24.20
CA ASP A 309 -20.24 5.16 23.82
C ASP A 309 -20.38 6.08 22.61
N GLU A 310 -19.57 7.13 22.51
CA GLU A 310 -19.53 7.99 21.32
C GLU A 310 -19.03 7.27 20.08
N LEU A 311 -17.98 6.45 20.22
CA LEU A 311 -17.47 5.62 19.14
C LEU A 311 -18.52 4.60 18.69
N MET A 312 -19.16 3.91 19.63
CA MET A 312 -20.23 2.95 19.31
C MET A 312 -21.44 3.64 18.65
N ALA A 313 -21.82 4.84 19.07
CA ALA A 313 -22.87 5.60 18.43
C ALA A 313 -22.51 5.98 16.98
N ALA A 314 -21.24 6.25 16.68
CA ALA A 314 -20.77 6.47 15.31
C ALA A 314 -20.78 5.18 14.49
N ASN A 315 -20.36 4.05 15.07
CA ASN A 315 -20.43 2.73 14.48
C ASN A 315 -21.87 2.32 14.14
N ASP A 316 -22.83 2.57 15.02
CA ASP A 316 -24.24 2.24 14.79
C ASP A 316 -24.84 3.07 13.66
N ARG A 317 -24.41 4.33 13.50
CA ARG A 317 -24.84 5.19 12.39
C ARG A 317 -24.36 4.66 11.04
N ASP A 318 -23.04 4.48 10.87
CA ASP A 318 -22.44 3.87 9.69
C ASP A 318 -21.13 3.15 10.04
N PRO A 319 -21.12 1.83 10.10
CA PRO A 319 -19.92 1.04 10.38
C PRO A 319 -18.78 1.24 9.35
N GLY A 320 -19.11 1.71 8.15
CA GLY A 320 -18.15 2.02 7.09
C GLY A 320 -17.49 3.39 7.21
N ASN A 321 -17.85 4.21 8.22
CA ASN A 321 -17.20 5.49 8.41
C ASN A 321 -15.71 5.34 8.65
N LEU A 322 -14.92 6.12 7.88
CA LEU A 322 -13.48 6.16 8.04
C LEU A 322 -13.08 7.01 9.23
N ILE A 323 -12.05 6.54 9.92
CA ILE A 323 -11.44 7.22 11.06
C ILE A 323 -9.96 7.49 10.84
N LEU A 324 -9.41 8.40 11.61
CA LEU A 324 -7.97 8.57 11.84
C LEU A 324 -7.66 8.10 13.26
N TRP A 325 -6.58 7.33 13.40
CA TRP A 325 -6.12 6.83 14.68
C TRP A 325 -4.69 7.28 14.97
N HIS A 326 -4.52 8.12 15.97
CA HIS A 326 -3.24 8.68 16.43
C HIS A 326 -2.56 7.67 17.36
N PHE A 327 -2.00 6.59 16.80
CA PHE A 327 -1.37 5.51 17.57
C PHE A 327 0.05 5.85 18.07
N LEU A 328 0.74 6.80 17.42
CA LEU A 328 2.01 7.37 17.86
C LEU A 328 1.94 8.91 17.80
N ASP A 329 2.12 9.56 18.94
CA ASP A 329 2.24 11.03 18.99
C ASP A 329 3.68 11.45 18.69
N VAL A 330 4.01 11.48 17.39
CA VAL A 330 5.36 11.81 16.91
C VAL A 330 5.70 13.29 17.02
N ASP A 331 4.72 14.17 17.17
CA ASP A 331 4.95 15.61 17.30
C ASP A 331 5.49 15.95 18.69
N VAL A 332 5.00 15.28 19.72
CA VAL A 332 5.35 15.53 21.12
C VAL A 332 6.39 14.55 21.64
N SER A 333 6.23 13.25 21.39
CA SER A 333 7.05 12.21 22.00
C SER A 333 8.30 11.87 21.18
N ALA A 334 9.50 12.05 21.76
CA ALA A 334 10.74 11.57 21.17
C ALA A 334 10.72 10.03 21.01
N ARG A 335 10.22 9.31 22.03
CA ARG A 335 10.10 7.85 21.98
C ARG A 335 9.23 7.39 20.80
N HIS A 336 8.11 8.05 20.53
CA HIS A 336 7.25 7.70 19.41
C HIS A 336 7.91 7.99 18.05
N ARG A 337 8.74 9.03 17.96
CA ARG A 337 9.58 9.25 16.76
C ARG A 337 10.59 8.13 16.55
N ASP A 338 11.25 7.66 17.60
CA ASP A 338 12.20 6.56 17.53
C ASP A 338 11.50 5.25 17.10
N LEU A 339 10.30 4.96 17.62
CA LEU A 339 9.51 3.80 17.22
C LEU A 339 9.11 3.87 15.74
N LEU A 340 8.67 5.05 15.26
CA LEU A 340 8.38 5.24 13.84
C LEU A 340 9.62 5.03 12.97
N ASP A 341 10.78 5.54 13.40
CA ASP A 341 12.03 5.35 12.70
C ASP A 341 12.43 3.88 12.58
N VAL A 342 12.28 3.09 13.64
CA VAL A 342 12.57 1.64 13.60
C VAL A 342 11.78 0.95 12.49
N SER A 343 10.51 1.28 12.30
CA SER A 343 9.66 0.67 11.27
C SER A 343 10.02 1.17 9.86
N VAL A 344 10.14 2.48 9.67
CA VAL A 344 10.40 3.10 8.37
C VAL A 344 11.80 2.75 7.84
N LEU A 345 12.79 2.68 8.74
CA LEU A 345 14.18 2.39 8.41
C LEU A 345 14.54 0.90 8.44
N LEU A 346 13.58 0.01 8.76
CA LEU A 346 13.86 -1.43 8.84
C LEU A 346 14.56 -1.92 7.56
N PRO A 347 15.74 -2.54 7.65
CA PRO A 347 16.44 -3.07 6.49
C PRO A 347 15.60 -4.10 5.74
N GLY A 348 15.54 -3.99 4.41
CA GLY A 348 14.73 -4.88 3.58
C GLY A 348 13.21 -4.62 3.63
N GLY A 349 12.74 -3.67 4.45
CA GLY A 349 11.35 -3.25 4.46
C GLY A 349 11.03 -2.27 3.32
N ALA A 350 9.86 -2.40 2.71
CA ALA A 350 9.35 -1.48 1.71
C ALA A 350 8.73 -0.22 2.36
N ILE A 351 8.61 0.84 1.57
CA ILE A 351 7.69 1.94 1.85
C ILE A 351 6.40 1.67 1.07
N ALA A 352 5.27 1.76 1.74
CA ALA A 352 3.94 1.71 1.12
C ALA A 352 3.06 2.80 1.74
N SER A 353 1.99 3.19 1.07
CA SER A 353 1.21 4.34 1.54
C SER A 353 0.10 3.96 2.52
N ASP A 354 -0.48 2.79 2.36
CA ASP A 354 -1.75 2.43 3.00
C ASP A 354 -2.81 3.52 2.69
N ALA A 355 -2.79 3.99 1.41
CA ALA A 355 -3.62 5.09 0.93
C ALA A 355 -5.09 4.77 1.07
N MET A 356 -5.85 5.71 1.62
CA MET A 356 -7.29 5.61 1.81
C MET A 356 -8.06 6.20 0.63
N PRO A 357 -9.32 5.81 0.42
CA PRO A 357 -10.20 6.47 -0.54
C PRO A 357 -10.32 7.97 -0.28
N TRP A 358 -10.55 8.74 -1.34
CA TRP A 358 -10.91 10.16 -1.24
C TRP A 358 -12.40 10.30 -0.98
N MET A 359 -12.76 10.95 0.10
CA MET A 359 -14.13 11.06 0.59
C MET A 359 -14.66 12.49 0.43
N LEU A 360 -15.92 12.60 0.02
CA LEU A 360 -16.69 13.84 0.02
C LEU A 360 -18.04 13.56 0.67
N ASP A 361 -18.38 14.29 1.71
CA ASP A 361 -19.64 14.14 2.46
C ASP A 361 -19.91 12.69 2.91
N GLY A 362 -18.84 11.97 3.33
CA GLY A 362 -18.91 10.58 3.78
C GLY A 362 -19.04 9.52 2.67
N LEU A 363 -18.97 9.93 1.41
CA LEU A 363 -19.03 9.04 0.24
C LEU A 363 -17.69 9.01 -0.51
N ASN A 364 -17.35 7.88 -1.10
CA ASN A 364 -16.15 7.75 -1.92
C ASN A 364 -16.26 8.66 -3.17
N TYR A 365 -15.37 9.64 -3.27
CA TYR A 365 -15.32 10.58 -4.38
C TYR A 365 -14.67 9.92 -5.60
N LYS A 366 -15.46 9.75 -6.66
CA LYS A 366 -15.03 9.13 -7.93
C LYS A 366 -15.01 10.13 -9.10
N GLY A 367 -15.12 11.46 -8.80
CA GLY A 367 -15.11 12.51 -9.83
C GLY A 367 -13.76 12.68 -10.51
N ASP A 368 -13.74 13.39 -11.63
CA ASP A 368 -12.56 13.62 -12.45
C ASP A 368 -12.00 15.04 -12.37
N ALA A 369 -12.54 15.88 -11.49
CA ALA A 369 -12.06 17.24 -11.29
C ALA A 369 -10.60 17.26 -10.80
N TRP A 370 -9.85 18.23 -11.33
CA TRP A 370 -8.49 18.52 -10.89
C TRP A 370 -8.22 20.04 -10.89
N PRO A 371 -7.68 20.64 -9.81
CA PRO A 371 -7.40 19.99 -8.50
C PRO A 371 -8.63 19.34 -7.86
N LEU A 372 -8.42 18.47 -6.85
CA LEU A 372 -9.53 17.91 -6.10
C LEU A 372 -10.39 19.02 -5.48
N PRO A 373 -11.73 18.90 -5.51
CA PRO A 373 -12.62 19.91 -4.92
C PRO A 373 -12.35 20.15 -3.43
N ASP A 374 -12.69 21.33 -2.96
CA ASP A 374 -12.72 21.65 -1.55
C ASP A 374 -13.65 20.67 -0.80
N GLY A 375 -13.27 20.28 0.40
CA GLY A 375 -14.03 19.32 1.22
C GLY A 375 -13.78 17.84 0.88
N VAL A 376 -13.08 17.53 -0.21
CA VAL A 376 -12.58 16.17 -0.46
C VAL A 376 -11.43 15.88 0.49
N VAL A 377 -11.58 14.84 1.31
CA VAL A 377 -10.62 14.48 2.36
C VAL A 377 -10.17 13.02 2.22
N SER A 378 -8.96 12.75 2.68
CA SER A 378 -8.40 11.42 2.87
C SER A 378 -7.30 11.53 3.94
N HIS A 379 -6.65 10.44 4.31
CA HIS A 379 -5.44 10.54 5.13
C HIS A 379 -4.32 11.24 4.32
N PRO A 380 -3.49 12.14 4.88
CA PRO A 380 -2.37 12.77 4.17
C PRO A 380 -1.41 11.79 3.48
N ARG A 381 -1.28 10.56 3.99
CA ARG A 381 -0.48 9.49 3.37
C ARG A 381 -0.97 9.10 1.95
N SER A 382 -2.24 9.35 1.63
CA SER A 382 -2.79 9.12 0.30
C SER A 382 -2.27 10.11 -0.77
N ALA A 383 -1.55 11.16 -0.35
CA ALA A 383 -1.04 12.22 -1.22
C ALA A 383 0.49 12.40 -1.12
N GLY A 384 1.16 11.89 -0.09
CA GLY A 384 2.55 12.27 0.14
C GLY A 384 3.34 11.28 1.04
N THR A 385 3.25 9.99 0.82
CA THR A 385 4.04 8.99 1.57
C THR A 385 5.47 8.90 1.08
N PHE A 386 5.66 8.73 -0.23
CA PHE A 386 7.00 8.51 -0.80
C PHE A 386 7.82 9.80 -0.79
N THR A 387 7.21 10.91 -1.16
CA THR A 387 7.86 12.22 -1.08
C THR A 387 8.21 12.61 0.35
N ARG A 388 7.33 12.30 1.34
CA ARG A 388 7.62 12.50 2.77
C ARG A 388 8.82 11.68 3.23
N PHE A 389 8.87 10.40 2.86
CA PHE A 389 9.98 9.53 3.22
C PHE A 389 11.30 10.04 2.61
N LEU A 390 11.33 10.31 1.29
CA LEU A 390 12.52 10.75 0.59
C LEU A 390 12.99 12.14 1.03
N SER A 391 12.09 13.07 1.31
CA SER A 391 12.46 14.39 1.80
C SER A 391 12.92 14.36 3.26
N ARG A 392 12.09 13.84 4.17
CA ARG A 392 12.37 13.99 5.62
C ARG A 392 13.40 13.01 6.14
N TRP A 393 13.36 11.71 5.73
CA TRP A 393 14.33 10.73 6.23
C TRP A 393 15.62 10.71 5.41
N VAL A 394 15.50 10.74 4.07
CA VAL A 394 16.66 10.57 3.20
C VAL A 394 17.41 11.88 3.01
N ARG A 395 16.73 12.96 2.56
CA ARG A 395 17.37 14.26 2.28
C ARG A 395 17.73 15.02 3.55
N ASP A 396 16.72 15.30 4.40
CA ASP A 396 16.89 16.25 5.50
C ASP A 396 17.64 15.62 6.68
N ARG A 397 17.25 14.40 7.07
CA ARG A 397 17.87 13.67 8.19
C ARG A 397 19.07 12.82 7.78
N LYS A 398 19.30 12.59 6.49
CA LYS A 398 20.43 11.84 5.92
C LYS A 398 20.61 10.45 6.55
N THR A 399 19.50 9.75 6.80
CA THR A 399 19.52 8.43 7.45
C THR A 399 20.09 7.33 6.54
N MET A 400 20.07 7.54 5.22
CA MET A 400 20.62 6.64 4.21
C MET A 400 20.91 7.39 2.90
N PRO A 401 21.76 6.84 2.00
CA PRO A 401 21.94 7.36 0.64
C PRO A 401 20.61 7.35 -0.16
N LEU A 402 20.46 8.29 -1.10
CA LEU A 402 19.26 8.40 -1.93
C LEU A 402 18.92 7.10 -2.67
N ILE A 403 19.93 6.41 -3.21
CA ILE A 403 19.74 5.13 -3.91
C ILE A 403 19.11 4.06 -3.00
N ASP A 404 19.45 4.03 -1.72
CA ASP A 404 18.85 3.09 -0.76
C ASP A 404 17.43 3.49 -0.37
N GLY A 405 17.15 4.78 -0.28
CA GLY A 405 15.78 5.30 -0.14
C GLY A 405 14.91 4.93 -1.34
N LEU A 406 15.42 5.13 -2.55
CA LEU A 406 14.74 4.73 -3.79
C LEU A 406 14.51 3.21 -3.85
N ARG A 407 15.47 2.41 -3.38
CA ARG A 407 15.32 0.94 -3.31
C ARG A 407 14.11 0.52 -2.48
N LYS A 408 13.84 1.20 -1.36
CA LYS A 408 12.66 0.93 -0.51
C LYS A 408 11.34 1.29 -1.19
N CYS A 409 11.35 2.23 -2.14
CA CYS A 409 10.18 2.69 -2.87
C CYS A 409 9.95 1.94 -4.20
N THR A 410 10.94 1.16 -4.68
CA THR A 410 10.94 0.62 -6.05
C THR A 410 11.33 -0.84 -6.11
N LEU A 411 12.59 -1.17 -5.90
CA LEU A 411 13.15 -2.52 -6.10
C LEU A 411 12.66 -3.51 -5.05
N ILE A 412 12.56 -3.10 -3.77
CA ILE A 412 12.06 -3.97 -2.69
C ILE A 412 10.61 -4.36 -2.94
N PRO A 413 9.65 -3.41 -3.15
CA PRO A 413 8.27 -3.80 -3.46
C PRO A 413 8.15 -4.63 -4.75
N ALA A 414 8.95 -4.36 -5.80
CA ALA A 414 8.98 -5.23 -6.98
C ALA A 414 9.39 -6.66 -6.62
N GLY A 415 10.47 -6.81 -5.83
CA GLY A 415 11.02 -8.10 -5.44
C GLY A 415 10.06 -8.97 -4.61
N ILE A 416 9.17 -8.37 -3.82
CA ILE A 416 8.14 -9.09 -3.05
C ILE A 416 7.20 -9.86 -3.99
N LEU A 417 6.94 -9.34 -5.19
CA LEU A 417 6.00 -9.91 -6.15
C LEU A 417 6.66 -10.69 -7.30
N GLU A 418 7.95 -10.55 -7.53
CA GLU A 418 8.63 -11.09 -8.73
C GLU A 418 8.51 -12.60 -8.91
N ALA A 419 8.46 -13.37 -7.82
CA ALA A 419 8.35 -14.81 -7.88
C ALA A 419 6.99 -15.25 -8.44
N SER A 420 5.93 -14.58 -8.03
CA SER A 420 4.54 -14.88 -8.41
C SER A 420 4.05 -14.12 -9.64
N THR A 421 4.71 -13.00 -9.96
CA THR A 421 4.25 -12.05 -10.98
C THR A 421 5.45 -11.59 -11.82
N PRO A 422 5.78 -12.32 -12.90
CA PRO A 422 6.99 -12.04 -13.70
C PRO A 422 7.06 -10.63 -14.29
N GLN A 423 5.93 -9.96 -14.49
CA GLN A 423 5.86 -8.56 -14.92
C GLN A 423 6.66 -7.64 -13.99
N MET A 424 6.72 -7.93 -12.69
CA MET A 424 7.40 -7.11 -11.69
C MET A 424 8.92 -7.09 -11.86
N ARG A 425 9.50 -8.07 -12.57
CA ARG A 425 10.94 -8.08 -12.94
C ARG A 425 11.33 -6.93 -13.88
N ARG A 426 10.35 -6.30 -14.54
CA ARG A 426 10.56 -5.15 -15.42
C ARG A 426 10.21 -3.81 -14.77
N LYS A 427 9.80 -3.80 -13.50
CA LYS A 427 9.43 -2.60 -12.74
C LYS A 427 10.45 -2.29 -11.66
N GLY A 428 10.48 -1.05 -11.19
CA GLY A 428 11.39 -0.60 -10.12
C GLY A 428 12.86 -0.49 -10.53
N ARG A 429 13.17 -0.40 -11.83
CA ARG A 429 14.52 -0.39 -12.43
C ARG A 429 14.63 0.62 -13.55
N VAL A 430 15.85 1.14 -13.78
CA VAL A 430 16.17 1.98 -14.95
C VAL A 430 17.23 1.26 -15.78
N LYS A 431 16.80 0.27 -16.55
CA LYS A 431 17.71 -0.48 -17.45
C LYS A 431 16.99 -0.95 -18.73
N PRO A 432 17.74 -1.22 -19.83
CA PRO A 432 17.15 -1.71 -21.07
C PRO A 432 16.27 -2.95 -20.87
N GLY A 433 15.10 -2.96 -21.48
CA GLY A 433 14.11 -4.03 -21.40
C GLY A 433 13.09 -3.87 -20.25
N CYS A 434 13.31 -2.95 -19.32
CA CYS A 434 12.33 -2.63 -18.28
C CYS A 434 11.23 -1.69 -18.81
N ASP A 435 10.08 -1.72 -18.15
CA ASP A 435 8.98 -0.82 -18.45
C ASP A 435 9.43 0.63 -18.20
N ALA A 436 9.03 1.56 -19.08
CA ALA A 436 9.37 2.97 -18.92
C ALA A 436 8.40 3.65 -17.91
N ASP A 437 8.38 3.10 -16.69
CA ASP A 437 7.75 3.67 -15.51
C ASP A 437 8.82 4.46 -14.77
N LEU A 438 8.84 5.78 -14.97
CA LEU A 438 9.95 6.62 -14.55
C LEU A 438 9.44 7.88 -13.84
N VAL A 439 10.21 8.35 -12.88
CA VAL A 439 10.03 9.66 -12.25
C VAL A 439 11.23 10.54 -12.50
N VAL A 440 10.96 11.81 -12.78
CA VAL A 440 11.95 12.89 -12.88
C VAL A 440 11.57 13.93 -11.84
N PHE A 441 12.46 14.18 -10.89
CA PHE A 441 12.14 15.07 -9.78
C PHE A 441 13.32 15.98 -9.37
N ASP A 442 12.95 17.11 -8.85
CA ASP A 442 13.86 18.03 -8.17
C ASP A 442 14.01 17.59 -6.72
N TYR A 443 15.17 17.02 -6.40
CA TYR A 443 15.40 16.45 -5.06
C TYR A 443 15.37 17.48 -3.96
N ASP A 444 15.83 18.71 -4.25
CA ASP A 444 15.87 19.79 -3.26
C ASP A 444 14.47 20.38 -3.00
N ASP A 445 13.57 20.35 -4.03
CA ASP A 445 12.19 20.83 -3.93
C ASP A 445 11.19 19.74 -3.49
N LEU A 446 11.62 18.47 -3.40
CA LEU A 446 10.74 17.35 -3.08
C LEU A 446 10.11 17.51 -1.70
N SER A 447 8.77 17.53 -1.62
CA SER A 447 8.03 17.77 -0.37
C SER A 447 6.63 17.17 -0.39
N ASP A 448 6.21 16.58 0.74
CA ASP A 448 4.82 16.31 1.04
C ASP A 448 4.14 17.62 1.47
N LEU A 449 2.99 17.93 0.89
CA LEU A 449 2.24 19.16 1.22
C LEU A 449 0.92 18.87 1.90
N ALA A 450 0.47 17.61 1.91
CA ALA A 450 -0.76 17.21 2.58
C ALA A 450 -0.57 17.21 4.09
N GLU A 451 -1.48 17.87 4.78
CA GLU A 451 -1.55 17.95 6.23
C GLU A 451 -2.94 17.56 6.69
N PHE A 452 -3.11 17.21 7.97
CA PHE A 452 -4.45 16.90 8.53
C PHE A 452 -5.44 18.08 8.46
N SER A 453 -4.95 19.30 8.31
CA SER A 453 -5.75 20.51 8.07
C SER A 453 -6.09 20.76 6.59
N ALA A 454 -5.33 20.15 5.66
CA ALA A 454 -5.45 20.32 4.22
C ALA A 454 -4.95 19.06 3.49
N MET A 455 -5.79 18.01 3.51
CA MET A 455 -5.40 16.65 3.10
C MET A 455 -5.28 16.49 1.59
N ASN A 456 -6.02 17.28 0.79
CA ASN A 456 -6.12 17.19 -0.67
C ASN A 456 -5.04 17.99 -1.42
N ARG A 457 -3.88 18.20 -0.81
CA ARG A 457 -2.74 18.87 -1.44
C ARG A 457 -1.80 17.84 -2.07
N PRO A 458 -1.59 17.88 -3.41
CA PRO A 458 -0.61 17.01 -4.05
C PRO A 458 0.82 17.35 -3.59
N ALA A 459 1.69 16.36 -3.58
CA ALA A 459 3.10 16.55 -3.29
C ALA A 459 3.78 17.44 -4.35
N ARG A 460 4.93 18.01 -4.00
CA ARG A 460 5.72 18.91 -4.84
C ARG A 460 7.08 18.29 -5.15
N GLY A 461 7.68 18.74 -6.26
CA GLY A 461 9.02 18.35 -6.69
C GLY A 461 9.04 17.37 -7.86
N MET A 462 7.95 16.62 -8.12
CA MET A 462 7.84 15.78 -9.30
C MET A 462 7.69 16.65 -10.55
N ARG A 463 8.69 16.61 -11.44
CA ARG A 463 8.69 17.36 -12.71
C ARG A 463 8.02 16.55 -13.82
N HIS A 464 8.39 15.27 -13.96
CA HIS A 464 7.73 14.36 -14.88
C HIS A 464 7.50 13.01 -14.21
N VAL A 465 6.35 12.41 -14.48
CA VAL A 465 6.02 11.03 -14.11
C VAL A 465 5.54 10.34 -15.38
N LEU A 466 6.24 9.27 -15.74
CA LEU A 466 5.94 8.47 -16.91
C LEU A 466 5.43 7.10 -16.49
N VAL A 467 4.34 6.67 -17.06
CA VAL A 467 3.77 5.33 -16.88
C VAL A 467 3.74 4.67 -18.28
N ASN A 468 4.39 3.53 -18.42
CA ASN A 468 4.55 2.84 -19.70
C ASN A 468 5.05 3.78 -20.83
N GLY A 469 5.96 4.70 -20.49
CA GLY A 469 6.55 5.67 -21.43
C GLY A 469 5.70 6.87 -21.77
N GLN A 470 4.49 6.99 -21.25
CA GLN A 470 3.62 8.15 -21.46
C GLN A 470 3.61 9.04 -20.22
N ALA A 471 3.81 10.34 -20.40
CA ALA A 471 3.78 11.29 -19.31
C ALA A 471 2.35 11.47 -18.76
N VAL A 472 2.18 11.22 -17.45
CA VAL A 472 0.97 11.54 -16.68
C VAL A 472 1.14 12.85 -15.92
N ILE A 473 2.39 13.20 -15.56
CA ILE A 473 2.79 14.54 -15.14
C ILE A 473 3.88 15.02 -16.09
N ALA A 474 3.78 16.24 -16.57
CA ALA A 474 4.79 16.89 -17.37
C ALA A 474 4.97 18.33 -16.90
N ASP A 475 6.23 18.76 -16.69
CA ASP A 475 6.60 20.08 -16.15
C ASP A 475 5.88 20.43 -14.85
N GLY A 476 5.67 19.42 -13.97
CA GLY A 476 4.95 19.57 -12.70
C GLY A 476 3.42 19.68 -12.83
N HIS A 477 2.86 19.48 -14.03
CA HIS A 477 1.43 19.58 -14.27
C HIS A 477 0.82 18.25 -14.69
N LEU A 478 -0.35 17.95 -14.13
CA LEU A 478 -1.12 16.77 -14.51
C LEU A 478 -1.53 16.82 -15.98
N ARG A 479 -1.49 15.66 -16.65
CA ARG A 479 -2.11 15.43 -17.95
C ARG A 479 -3.45 14.71 -17.76
N PRO A 480 -4.58 15.41 -17.59
CA PRO A 480 -5.83 14.83 -17.09
C PRO A 480 -6.42 13.72 -17.96
N SER A 481 -6.14 13.71 -19.25
CA SER A 481 -6.60 12.69 -20.20
C SER A 481 -5.68 11.47 -20.30
N ALA A 482 -4.48 11.50 -19.69
CA ALA A 482 -3.54 10.40 -19.77
C ALA A 482 -4.04 9.18 -18.94
N ARG A 483 -4.16 8.04 -19.60
CA ARG A 483 -4.62 6.76 -19.02
C ARG A 483 -3.73 5.60 -19.49
N PRO A 484 -2.39 5.71 -19.31
CA PRO A 484 -1.46 4.68 -19.78
C PRO A 484 -1.39 3.45 -18.86
N GLY A 485 -2.06 3.46 -17.74
CA GLY A 485 -2.00 2.39 -16.74
C GLY A 485 -2.41 1.04 -17.30
N ARG A 486 -1.64 0.01 -16.95
CA ARG A 486 -1.86 -1.38 -17.39
C ARG A 486 -2.06 -2.27 -16.18
N PRO A 487 -2.81 -3.40 -16.34
CA PRO A 487 -2.95 -4.37 -15.28
C PRO A 487 -1.62 -5.03 -14.96
N VAL A 488 -1.30 -5.11 -13.68
CA VAL A 488 -0.28 -5.99 -13.11
C VAL A 488 -1.01 -7.16 -12.49
N ARG A 489 -0.78 -8.37 -12.99
CA ARG A 489 -1.48 -9.57 -12.52
C ARG A 489 -0.63 -10.81 -12.74
N ARG A 490 -0.91 -11.85 -11.98
CA ARG A 490 -0.34 -13.17 -12.22
C ARG A 490 -0.78 -13.69 -13.59
N ASP A 491 0.01 -14.59 -14.16
CA ASP A 491 -0.40 -15.28 -15.37
C ASP A 491 -1.69 -16.05 -15.08
N THR A 492 -2.68 -15.90 -15.95
CA THR A 492 -3.93 -16.64 -15.85
C THR A 492 -3.73 -18.03 -16.41
N ALA A 493 -4.08 -19.05 -15.64
CA ALA A 493 -4.00 -20.45 -16.07
C ALA A 493 -5.09 -20.81 -17.10
#